data_808336080874c3eb54d99d132a47fa76
#
_entry.id   808336080874c3eb54d99d132a47fa76
#
_cell.length_a   1.000
_cell.length_b   1.000
_cell.length_c   1.000
_cell.angle_alpha   90.00
_cell.angle_beta   90.00
_cell.angle_gamma   90.00
#
_symmetry.space_group_name_H-M   'P 1'
#
loop_
_entity.id
_entity.type
_entity.pdbx_description
1 polymer ?
#
loop_
_entity_poly.entity_id
_entity_poly.type
_entity_poly.pdbx_seq_one_letter_code
_entity_poly.pdbx_strand_id
1 'polypeptide(L)'
;AWVGGQPFIVFHAIYVTAGPDSLEPPWNWGETRYEIVIDGDPPTELTLKGVRQPDGSMVHPGYTWTAMGAINTIPDVCDAEPGWRNHLDLGLVRPRGLVRP
;
A
#
# COMPACT_ATOMS: atom_id res chain seq x y z
N ALA A 1 9.64 -13.63 -2.67
CA ALA A 1 9.44 -15.08 -2.73
C ALA A 1 10.24 -15.67 -3.90
N TRP A 2 10.66 -16.91 -3.78
CA TRP A 2 11.48 -17.61 -4.77
C TRP A 2 10.79 -18.93 -5.13
N VAL A 3 10.83 -19.27 -6.41
CA VAL A 3 10.32 -20.55 -6.93
C VAL A 3 11.36 -21.11 -7.92
N GLY A 4 11.77 -22.35 -7.72
CA GLY A 4 12.79 -22.99 -8.58
C GLY A 4 14.12 -22.23 -8.67
N GLY A 5 14.52 -21.53 -7.61
CA GLY A 5 15.75 -20.72 -7.60
C GLY A 5 15.65 -19.38 -8.33
N GLN A 6 14.46 -19.00 -8.80
CA GLN A 6 14.20 -17.70 -9.44
C GLN A 6 13.31 -16.82 -8.54
N PRO A 7 13.51 -15.50 -8.53
CA PRO A 7 12.61 -14.60 -7.86
C PRO A 7 11.24 -14.64 -8.54
N PHE A 8 10.20 -14.96 -7.77
CA PHE A 8 8.83 -15.04 -8.25
C PHE A 8 7.99 -13.84 -7.83
N ILE A 9 8.14 -13.40 -6.56
CA ILE A 9 7.54 -12.17 -6.08
C ILE A 9 8.67 -11.32 -5.52
N VAL A 10 8.82 -10.12 -6.07
CA VAL A 10 9.80 -9.12 -5.62
C VAL A 10 9.04 -7.89 -5.13
N PHE A 11 9.33 -7.47 -3.91
CA PHE A 11 8.81 -6.24 -3.34
C PHE A 11 9.94 -5.21 -3.23
N HIS A 12 9.77 -4.07 -3.88
CA HIS A 12 10.66 -2.93 -3.79
C HIS A 12 9.99 -1.83 -2.97
N ALA A 13 10.61 -1.43 -1.88
CA ALA A 13 10.17 -0.29 -1.08
C ALA A 13 11.17 0.85 -1.25
N ILE A 14 10.71 1.97 -1.80
CA ILE A 14 11.53 3.14 -2.09
C ILE A 14 10.99 4.29 -1.25
N TYR A 15 11.77 4.72 -0.28
CA TYR A 15 11.46 5.84 0.60
C TYR A 15 12.50 6.93 0.39
N VAL A 16 12.08 8.08 -0.14
CA VAL A 16 12.94 9.23 -0.33
C VAL A 16 12.38 10.39 0.48
N THR A 17 13.14 10.87 1.45
CA THR A 17 12.78 11.97 2.34
C THR A 17 13.37 13.30 1.91
N ALA A 18 14.24 13.29 0.92
CA ALA A 18 14.90 14.46 0.35
C ALA A 18 14.30 14.81 -1.03
N GLY A 19 14.52 16.02 -1.51
CA GLY A 19 14.10 16.40 -2.85
C GLY A 19 14.87 15.64 -3.95
N PRO A 20 14.34 15.60 -5.18
CA PRO A 20 14.95 14.86 -6.29
C PRO A 20 16.39 15.27 -6.58
N ASP A 21 16.70 16.56 -6.40
CA ASP A 21 18.04 17.12 -6.65
C ASP A 21 19.05 16.82 -5.52
N SER A 22 18.62 16.14 -4.45
CA SER A 22 19.47 15.81 -3.30
C SER A 22 20.16 14.44 -3.43
N LEU A 23 19.88 13.70 -4.48
CA LEU A 23 20.49 12.40 -4.72
C LEU A 23 21.65 12.49 -5.70
N GLU A 24 22.68 11.69 -5.44
CA GLU A 24 23.86 11.55 -6.31
C GLU A 24 24.06 10.04 -6.66
N PRO A 25 23.88 9.60 -7.90
CA PRO A 25 23.41 10.38 -9.04
C PRO A 25 21.94 10.82 -8.90
N PRO A 26 21.51 11.87 -9.59
CA PRO A 26 20.12 12.30 -9.58
C PRO A 26 19.18 11.19 -10.04
N TRP A 27 18.10 10.99 -9.32
CA TRP A 27 17.11 9.97 -9.66
C TRP A 27 15.70 10.56 -9.67
N ASN A 28 15.09 10.62 -10.84
CA ASN A 28 13.73 11.05 -11.00
C ASN A 28 12.77 9.85 -10.78
N TRP A 29 12.27 9.69 -9.56
CA TRP A 29 11.32 8.63 -9.21
C TRP A 29 9.85 8.98 -9.53
N GLY A 30 9.58 10.21 -10.00
CA GLY A 30 8.24 10.69 -10.29
C GLY A 30 7.39 10.95 -9.04
N GLU A 31 6.10 10.75 -9.17
CA GLU A 31 5.14 10.91 -8.06
C GLU A 31 5.08 9.66 -7.18
N THR A 32 4.69 9.84 -5.92
CA THR A 32 4.44 8.73 -5.00
C THR A 32 3.30 7.86 -5.53
N ARG A 33 3.58 6.57 -5.66
CA ARG A 33 2.65 5.58 -6.21
C ARG A 33 2.98 4.18 -5.74
N TYR A 34 2.05 3.27 -5.95
CA TYR A 34 2.29 1.83 -5.94
C TYR A 34 2.20 1.30 -7.35
N GLU A 35 3.15 0.50 -7.75
CA GLU A 35 3.16 -0.19 -9.04
C GLU A 35 3.16 -1.70 -8.79
N ILE A 36 2.30 -2.40 -9.49
CA ILE A 36 2.25 -3.85 -9.51
C ILE A 36 2.43 -4.28 -10.95
N VAL A 37 3.50 -5.00 -11.21
CA VAL A 37 3.80 -5.54 -12.54
C VAL A 37 3.75 -7.06 -12.45
N ILE A 38 2.93 -7.65 -13.28
CA ILE A 38 2.77 -9.10 -13.40
C ILE A 38 3.31 -9.49 -14.77
N ASP A 39 4.45 -10.17 -14.77
CA ASP A 39 5.00 -10.80 -15.96
C ASP A 39 4.38 -12.19 -16.14
N GLY A 40 3.25 -12.21 -16.81
CA GLY A 40 2.41 -13.39 -16.95
C GLY A 40 1.59 -13.38 -18.23
N ASP A 41 0.59 -14.23 -18.29
CA ASP A 41 -0.34 -14.31 -19.43
C ASP A 41 -1.80 -14.09 -18.93
N PRO A 42 -2.39 -12.92 -19.21
CA PRO A 42 -1.80 -11.76 -19.87
C PRO A 42 -0.82 -10.99 -18.98
N PRO A 43 0.18 -10.30 -19.54
CA PRO A 43 1.01 -9.36 -18.79
C PRO A 43 0.14 -8.21 -18.30
N THR A 44 0.33 -7.82 -17.05
CA THR A 44 -0.57 -6.83 -16.40
C THR A 44 0.25 -5.81 -15.63
N GLU A 45 -0.12 -4.55 -15.76
CA GLU A 45 0.42 -3.45 -14.97
C GLU A 45 -0.72 -2.70 -14.28
N LEU A 46 -0.53 -2.39 -12.99
CA LEU A 46 -1.45 -1.61 -12.19
C LEU A 46 -0.69 -0.51 -11.47
N THR A 47 -1.11 0.72 -11.67
CA THR A 47 -0.58 1.88 -10.94
C THR A 47 -1.65 2.48 -10.05
N LEU A 48 -1.36 2.59 -8.74
CA LEU A 48 -2.21 3.24 -7.75
C LEU A 48 -1.53 4.52 -7.27
N LYS A 49 -2.16 5.65 -7.50
CA LYS A 49 -1.66 6.96 -7.07
C LYS A 49 -2.78 7.85 -6.54
N GLY A 50 -2.41 8.84 -5.73
CA GLY A 50 -3.34 9.88 -5.30
C GLY A 50 -3.81 10.73 -6.47
N VAL A 51 -5.01 11.30 -6.33
CA VAL A 51 -5.57 12.25 -7.29
C VAL A 51 -5.56 13.63 -6.62
N ARG A 52 -5.09 14.63 -7.35
CA ARG A 52 -5.12 16.01 -6.89
C ARG A 52 -6.56 16.47 -6.70
N GLN A 53 -6.83 17.06 -5.55
CA GLN A 53 -8.13 17.60 -5.23
C GLN A 53 -8.41 18.91 -5.99
N PRO A 54 -9.67 19.35 -6.14
CA PRO A 54 -10.01 20.61 -6.81
C PRO A 54 -9.35 21.85 -6.19
N ASP A 55 -9.05 21.82 -4.91
CA ASP A 55 -8.35 22.90 -4.18
C ASP A 55 -6.82 22.90 -4.42
N GLY A 56 -6.32 21.97 -5.24
CA GLY A 56 -4.90 21.79 -5.53
C GLY A 56 -4.13 20.95 -4.50
N SER A 57 -4.75 20.58 -3.40
CA SER A 57 -4.14 19.68 -2.41
C SER A 57 -3.99 18.26 -2.96
N MET A 58 -3.04 17.52 -2.42
CA MET A 58 -2.87 16.10 -2.69
C MET A 58 -2.87 15.35 -1.37
N VAL A 59 -3.87 14.50 -1.18
CA VAL A 59 -3.84 13.53 -0.09
C VAL A 59 -2.83 12.45 -0.44
N HIS A 60 -1.85 12.24 0.44
CA HIS A 60 -0.86 11.21 0.24
C HIS A 60 -1.52 9.83 0.46
N PRO A 61 -1.75 9.05 -0.61
CA PRO A 61 -2.57 7.84 -0.50
C PRO A 61 -1.94 6.82 0.46
N GLY A 62 -0.62 6.75 0.53
CA GLY A 62 0.10 5.83 1.40
C GLY A 62 -0.24 6.01 2.88
N TYR A 63 -0.32 7.23 3.37
CA TYR A 63 -0.68 7.49 4.77
C TYR A 63 -2.12 7.05 5.07
N THR A 64 -3.06 7.45 4.23
CA THR A 64 -4.47 7.11 4.41
C THR A 64 -4.69 5.60 4.30
N TRP A 65 -4.14 4.94 3.30
CA TRP A 65 -4.31 3.50 3.12
C TRP A 65 -3.70 2.70 4.27
N THR A 66 -2.54 3.11 4.76
CA THR A 66 -1.91 2.48 5.94
C THR A 66 -2.76 2.67 7.19
N ALA A 67 -3.20 3.90 7.44
CA ALA A 67 -4.03 4.21 8.60
C ALA A 67 -5.38 3.48 8.56
N MET A 68 -6.03 3.41 7.40
CA MET A 68 -7.32 2.72 7.25
C MET A 68 -7.21 1.21 7.45
N GLY A 69 -6.09 0.59 7.13
CA GLY A 69 -5.82 -0.80 7.49
C GLY A 69 -5.93 -1.02 8.99
N ALA A 70 -5.26 -0.19 9.78
CA ALA A 70 -5.32 -0.25 11.24
C ALA A 70 -6.72 0.07 11.79
N ILE A 71 -7.35 1.16 11.31
CA ILE A 71 -8.68 1.59 11.77
C ILE A 71 -9.74 0.52 11.51
N ASN A 72 -9.74 -0.08 10.33
CA ASN A 72 -10.71 -1.11 9.97
C ASN A 72 -10.52 -2.42 10.77
N THR A 73 -9.35 -2.64 11.36
CA THR A 73 -9.05 -3.79 12.21
C THR A 73 -9.56 -3.61 13.65
N ILE A 74 -9.80 -2.39 14.12
CA ILE A 74 -10.19 -2.10 15.50
C ILE A 74 -11.35 -2.98 15.99
N PRO A 75 -12.49 -3.10 15.27
CA PRO A 75 -13.59 -3.94 15.75
C PRO A 75 -13.20 -5.42 15.88
N ASP A 76 -12.42 -5.95 14.94
CA ASP A 76 -11.99 -7.34 15.00
C ASP A 76 -11.04 -7.60 16.19
N VAL A 77 -10.22 -6.60 16.55
CA VAL A 77 -9.39 -6.65 17.78
C VAL A 77 -10.24 -6.59 19.03
N CYS A 78 -11.28 -5.75 19.05
CA CYS A 78 -12.17 -5.65 20.20
C CYS A 78 -12.99 -6.93 20.45
N ASP A 79 -13.34 -7.63 19.38
CA ASP A 79 -14.12 -8.88 19.44
C ASP A 79 -13.24 -10.11 19.67
N ALA A 80 -11.92 -9.99 19.55
CA ALA A 80 -11.00 -11.10 19.71
C ALA A 80 -10.81 -11.50 21.18
N GLU A 81 -10.49 -12.77 21.43
CA GLU A 81 -10.08 -13.25 22.75
C GLU A 81 -8.82 -12.50 23.23
N PRO A 82 -8.69 -12.23 24.54
CA PRO A 82 -7.54 -11.53 25.09
C PRO A 82 -6.21 -12.20 24.74
N GLY A 83 -5.19 -11.39 24.45
CA GLY A 83 -3.84 -11.85 24.14
C GLY A 83 -3.21 -11.14 22.95
N TRP A 84 -2.01 -11.58 22.59
CA TRP A 84 -1.35 -11.11 21.36
C TRP A 84 -2.08 -11.67 20.14
N ARG A 85 -2.38 -10.79 19.18
CA ARG A 85 -3.03 -11.14 17.92
C ARG A 85 -2.21 -10.59 16.74
N ASN A 86 -2.22 -11.32 15.65
CA ASN A 86 -1.64 -10.90 14.37
C ASN A 86 -2.70 -10.98 13.26
N HIS A 87 -2.37 -10.54 12.06
CA HIS A 87 -3.32 -10.52 10.94
C HIS A 87 -3.90 -11.89 10.55
N LEU A 88 -3.18 -12.98 10.81
CA LEU A 88 -3.67 -14.32 10.54
C LEU A 88 -4.74 -14.75 11.55
N ASP A 89 -4.65 -14.24 12.78
CA ASP A 89 -5.64 -14.52 13.84
C ASP A 89 -6.93 -13.72 13.64
N LEU A 90 -6.85 -12.50 13.07
CA LEU A 90 -7.98 -11.58 12.90
C LEU A 90 -8.70 -11.75 11.55
N GLY A 91 -8.10 -12.49 10.62
CA GLY A 91 -8.63 -12.68 9.27
C GLY A 91 -8.48 -11.46 8.37
N LEU A 92 -9.31 -11.38 7.34
CA LEU A 92 -9.23 -10.30 6.36
C LEU A 92 -9.85 -9.01 6.91
N VAL A 93 -9.10 -7.91 6.79
CA VAL A 93 -9.61 -6.57 7.08
C VAL A 93 -10.75 -6.23 6.12
N ARG A 94 -11.91 -5.88 6.65
CA ARG A 94 -13.11 -5.58 5.87
C ARG A 94 -13.47 -4.10 5.97
N PRO A 95 -13.80 -3.42 4.86
CA PRO A 95 -14.38 -2.09 4.92
C PRO A 95 -15.75 -2.14 5.60
N ARG A 96 -16.03 -1.22 6.52
CA ARG A 96 -17.26 -1.22 7.31
C ARG A 96 -18.05 0.04 7.02
N GLY A 97 -19.28 -0.13 6.50
CA GLY A 97 -20.35 0.87 6.51
C GLY A 97 -20.08 2.18 5.79
N LEU A 98 -19.18 2.20 4.80
CA LEU A 98 -18.78 3.42 4.12
C LEU A 98 -19.70 3.84 2.96
N VAL A 99 -20.54 2.94 2.48
CA VAL A 99 -21.51 3.25 1.44
C VAL A 99 -22.86 3.38 2.10
N ARG A 100 -23.36 4.61 2.22
CA ARG A 100 -24.76 4.87 2.57
C ARG A 100 -25.53 4.94 1.25
N PRO A 101 -26.66 4.22 1.13
CA PRO A 101 -27.51 4.31 -0.05
C PRO A 101 -28.08 5.71 -0.22
#